data_531c27b50c55f780996fa1b3578804a4
#
_entry.id   531c27b50c55f780996fa1b3578804a4
#
_cell.length_a   1.000
_cell.length_b   1.000
_cell.length_c   1.000
_cell.angle_alpha   90.00
_cell.angle_beta   90.00
_cell.angle_gamma   90.00
#
_symmetry.space_group_name_H-M   'P 1'
#
loop_
_entity.id
_entity.type
_entity.pdbx_description
1 polymer ?
#
loop_
_entity_poly.entity_id
_entity_poly.type
_entity_poly.pdbx_seq_one_letter_code
_entity_poly.pdbx_strand_id
1 'polypeptide(L)'
;GCPFNCSYCLSSIDKKLRFRDIELVKKELAFFIEKKVPQVKFVDRTFNCRHDHAMEIWRFVKEHDNGITNFHFEISADLLNEEELALIHDMRPGLIQLEIGVQSTNEITIREIHRTMKLELLKDIVRKIQGGENIHEHLDLIAGLPYEDYATFAKSFDEIYALKPNQLQLGFLKVLKGSYMYEHAAEYEIVYHAKTPYEVMKTKWLSFDDVLKIKQVEEMLEVYYNSGQFEITMKVMEPLFDSAFAMFQELGVFYEEKGYFGMSHSRIRRAEILLEFMREQKSEDAVLQMLEESLTFDLYYRENCKSRPFWAPSPAEFKEQTRYYCKNGVKSHVEPFHYRFPEKSKKALNEIPTRLKQPVYMLFDYENRDPLDHQAHVTEVAAASMTEGAENVGKAKLC
;
A
#
# COMPACT_ATOMS: atom_id res chain seq x y z
N GLY A 1 -16.15 1.57 -23.61
CA GLY A 1 -17.33 1.75 -22.78
C GLY A 1 -17.23 0.99 -21.48
N CYS A 2 -18.08 1.31 -20.52
CA CYS A 2 -18.17 0.64 -19.21
C CYS A 2 -19.65 0.24 -18.99
N PRO A 3 -19.96 -0.96 -18.42
CA PRO A 3 -21.33 -1.38 -18.20
C PRO A 3 -22.01 -0.64 -17.05
N PHE A 4 -21.24 -0.03 -16.16
CA PHE A 4 -21.73 0.66 -14.96
C PHE A 4 -22.19 2.09 -15.26
N ASN A 5 -22.89 2.68 -14.29
CA ASN A 5 -23.56 3.98 -14.43
C ASN A 5 -23.04 5.05 -13.44
N CYS A 6 -21.79 4.94 -13.00
CA CYS A 6 -21.24 5.85 -11.99
C CYS A 6 -21.33 7.31 -12.45
N SER A 7 -21.99 8.16 -11.66
CA SER A 7 -22.34 9.54 -12.02
C SER A 7 -21.15 10.48 -12.17
N TYR A 8 -20.02 10.17 -11.54
CA TYR A 8 -18.77 10.95 -11.62
C TYR A 8 -17.88 10.57 -12.81
N CYS A 9 -18.15 9.41 -13.47
CA CYS A 9 -17.23 8.83 -14.44
C CYS A 9 -17.67 9.06 -15.88
N LEU A 10 -16.78 9.56 -16.72
CA LEU A 10 -17.05 9.73 -18.17
C LEU A 10 -17.23 8.40 -18.91
N SER A 11 -16.63 7.32 -18.43
CA SER A 11 -16.79 6.00 -19.06
C SER A 11 -18.21 5.44 -18.95
N SER A 12 -19.03 5.96 -18.04
CA SER A 12 -20.45 5.61 -17.90
C SER A 12 -21.34 6.19 -19.01
N ILE A 13 -20.85 7.17 -19.79
CA ILE A 13 -21.59 7.79 -20.89
C ILE A 13 -21.73 6.81 -22.04
N ASP A 14 -20.65 6.11 -22.38
CA ASP A 14 -20.65 5.09 -23.46
C ASP A 14 -20.77 3.69 -22.84
N LYS A 15 -21.99 3.17 -22.81
CA LYS A 15 -22.32 1.85 -22.25
C LYS A 15 -22.10 0.69 -23.21
N LYS A 16 -21.73 0.99 -24.47
CA LYS A 16 -21.47 -0.05 -25.45
C LYS A 16 -20.08 -0.65 -25.23
N LEU A 17 -20.05 -1.86 -24.68
CA LEU A 17 -18.82 -2.63 -24.55
C LEU A 17 -18.28 -3.01 -25.92
N ARG A 18 -16.99 -2.84 -26.11
CA ARG A 18 -16.25 -3.23 -27.31
C ARG A 18 -15.05 -4.05 -26.87
N PHE A 19 -15.04 -5.30 -27.24
CA PHE A 19 -13.91 -6.19 -27.00
C PHE A 19 -13.09 -6.29 -28.27
N ARG A 20 -11.78 -6.16 -28.14
CA ARG A 20 -10.85 -6.43 -29.23
C ARG A 20 -10.79 -7.94 -29.49
N ASP A 21 -10.41 -8.29 -30.72
CA ASP A 21 -10.10 -9.67 -31.05
C ASP A 21 -9.01 -10.20 -30.12
N ILE A 22 -9.25 -11.36 -29.53
CA ILE A 22 -8.39 -11.91 -28.48
C ILE A 22 -6.99 -12.29 -29.01
N GLU A 23 -6.91 -12.74 -30.26
CA GLU A 23 -5.63 -13.12 -30.86
C GLU A 23 -4.75 -11.88 -31.15
N LEU A 24 -5.37 -10.74 -31.49
CA LEU A 24 -4.65 -9.47 -31.58
C LEU A 24 -4.13 -9.00 -30.23
N VAL A 25 -4.93 -9.14 -29.17
CA VAL A 25 -4.51 -8.79 -27.79
C VAL A 25 -3.34 -9.66 -27.38
N LYS A 26 -3.43 -10.99 -27.53
CA LYS A 26 -2.34 -11.92 -27.23
C LYS A 26 -1.06 -11.59 -27.99
N LYS A 27 -1.16 -11.24 -29.27
CA LYS A 27 0.00 -10.82 -30.08
C LYS A 27 0.68 -9.55 -29.54
N GLU A 28 -0.09 -8.56 -29.09
CA GLU A 28 0.45 -7.34 -28.48
C GLU A 28 1.09 -7.63 -27.13
N LEU A 29 0.46 -8.48 -26.30
CA LEU A 29 1.02 -8.90 -25.01
C LEU A 29 2.33 -9.68 -25.20
N ALA A 30 2.39 -10.59 -26.18
CA ALA A 30 3.62 -11.32 -26.51
C ALA A 30 4.77 -10.36 -26.87
N PHE A 31 4.48 -9.26 -27.60
CA PHE A 31 5.48 -8.24 -27.91
C PHE A 31 6.03 -7.57 -26.64
N PHE A 32 5.17 -7.15 -25.71
CA PHE A 32 5.62 -6.53 -24.46
C PHE A 32 6.41 -7.50 -23.58
N ILE A 33 5.99 -8.76 -23.52
CA ILE A 33 6.69 -9.84 -22.79
C ILE A 33 8.07 -10.10 -23.40
N GLU A 34 8.17 -10.22 -24.74
CA GLU A 34 9.44 -10.40 -25.44
C GLU A 34 10.41 -9.24 -25.18
N LYS A 35 9.90 -7.99 -25.18
CA LYS A 35 10.69 -6.79 -24.90
C LYS A 35 10.99 -6.58 -23.42
N LYS A 36 10.50 -7.46 -22.55
CA LYS A 36 10.70 -7.37 -21.09
C LYS A 36 10.29 -6.00 -20.53
N VAL A 37 9.15 -5.49 -21.03
CA VAL A 37 8.60 -4.21 -20.54
C VAL A 37 8.27 -4.38 -19.03
N PRO A 38 8.79 -3.52 -18.14
CA PRO A 38 8.61 -3.72 -16.70
C PRO A 38 7.15 -3.71 -16.26
N GLN A 39 6.33 -2.82 -16.85
CA GLN A 39 4.91 -2.74 -16.52
C GLN A 39 4.06 -2.44 -17.76
N VAL A 40 2.92 -3.13 -17.88
CA VAL A 40 1.89 -2.93 -18.88
C VAL A 40 0.57 -2.63 -18.20
N LYS A 41 0.06 -1.40 -18.31
CA LYS A 41 -1.24 -1.01 -17.74
C LYS A 41 -2.34 -1.14 -18.79
N PHE A 42 -3.38 -1.91 -18.46
CA PHE A 42 -4.63 -1.94 -19.22
C PHE A 42 -5.43 -0.67 -18.93
N VAL A 43 -6.05 -0.10 -19.94
CA VAL A 43 -6.85 1.13 -19.84
C VAL A 43 -8.34 0.88 -19.71
N ASP A 44 -8.73 -0.37 -19.57
CA ASP A 44 -10.10 -0.78 -19.35
C ASP A 44 -10.56 -0.35 -17.94
N ARG A 45 -11.74 0.26 -17.84
CA ARG A 45 -12.29 0.76 -16.55
C ARG A 45 -12.92 -0.33 -15.69
N THR A 46 -13.18 -1.49 -16.27
CA THR A 46 -13.61 -2.70 -15.56
C THR A 46 -13.21 -3.87 -16.43
N PHE A 47 -11.97 -4.28 -16.30
CA PHE A 47 -11.36 -5.31 -17.14
C PHE A 47 -12.13 -6.63 -17.08
N ASN A 48 -12.57 -7.02 -15.87
CA ASN A 48 -13.27 -8.30 -15.63
C ASN A 48 -14.79 -8.25 -15.84
N CYS A 49 -15.30 -7.25 -16.58
CA CYS A 49 -16.75 -7.17 -16.89
C CYS A 49 -17.24 -8.30 -17.83
N ARG A 50 -16.31 -9.05 -18.45
CA ARG A 50 -16.58 -10.26 -19.24
C ARG A 50 -15.58 -11.35 -18.88
N HIS A 51 -16.05 -12.35 -18.13
CA HIS A 51 -15.23 -13.40 -17.53
C HIS A 51 -14.38 -14.17 -18.51
N ASP A 52 -14.98 -14.68 -19.62
CA ASP A 52 -14.28 -15.45 -20.65
C ASP A 52 -13.09 -14.66 -21.24
N HIS A 53 -13.29 -13.38 -21.53
CA HIS A 53 -12.24 -12.51 -22.08
C HIS A 53 -11.13 -12.24 -21.05
N ALA A 54 -11.48 -11.97 -19.80
CA ALA A 54 -10.52 -11.77 -18.71
C ALA A 54 -9.68 -13.03 -18.46
N MET A 55 -10.34 -14.18 -18.37
CA MET A 55 -9.70 -15.48 -18.16
C MET A 55 -8.71 -15.82 -19.27
N GLU A 56 -9.05 -15.58 -20.53
CA GLU A 56 -8.18 -15.81 -21.68
C GLU A 56 -6.91 -14.98 -21.61
N ILE A 57 -7.02 -13.68 -21.22
CA ILE A 57 -5.88 -12.81 -21.08
C ILE A 57 -5.02 -13.20 -19.88
N TRP A 58 -5.65 -13.48 -18.72
CA TRP A 58 -4.92 -13.88 -17.51
C TRP A 58 -4.19 -15.23 -17.68
N ARG A 59 -4.80 -16.21 -18.36
CA ARG A 59 -4.12 -17.48 -18.71
C ARG A 59 -2.92 -17.21 -19.62
N PHE A 60 -3.11 -16.38 -20.64
CA PHE A 60 -2.03 -16.04 -21.58
C PHE A 60 -0.83 -15.39 -20.87
N VAL A 61 -1.04 -14.38 -20.02
CA VAL A 61 0.08 -13.69 -19.31
C VAL A 61 0.76 -14.62 -18.31
N LYS A 62 0.00 -15.53 -17.68
CA LYS A 62 0.56 -16.56 -16.81
C LYS A 62 1.43 -17.56 -17.57
N GLU A 63 0.94 -18.10 -18.68
CA GLU A 63 1.64 -19.11 -19.51
C GLU A 63 2.91 -18.56 -20.17
N HIS A 64 2.95 -17.25 -20.42
CA HIS A 64 4.08 -16.57 -21.08
C HIS A 64 4.89 -15.67 -20.14
N ASP A 65 4.76 -15.89 -18.82
CA ASP A 65 5.46 -15.07 -17.81
C ASP A 65 6.98 -15.14 -18.02
N ASN A 66 7.60 -13.98 -18.17
CA ASN A 66 9.05 -13.82 -18.33
C ASN A 66 9.79 -13.53 -17.02
N GLY A 67 9.11 -13.55 -15.87
CA GLY A 67 9.65 -13.22 -14.55
C GLY A 67 9.92 -11.73 -14.30
N ILE A 68 9.58 -10.84 -15.25
CA ILE A 68 9.89 -9.40 -15.17
C ILE A 68 8.63 -8.55 -15.33
N THR A 69 7.83 -8.78 -16.37
CA THR A 69 6.70 -7.93 -16.73
C THR A 69 5.57 -8.04 -15.70
N ASN A 70 5.10 -6.91 -15.23
CA ASN A 70 3.89 -6.77 -14.41
C ASN A 70 2.74 -6.26 -15.26
N PHE A 71 1.53 -6.78 -15.07
CA PHE A 71 0.31 -6.36 -15.76
C PHE A 71 -0.66 -5.74 -14.76
N HIS A 72 -1.04 -4.49 -15.00
CA HIS A 72 -1.92 -3.73 -14.12
C HIS A 72 -3.34 -3.66 -14.71
N PHE A 73 -4.34 -4.09 -13.94
CA PHE A 73 -5.75 -4.15 -14.32
C PHE A 73 -6.62 -3.36 -13.35
N GLU A 74 -7.53 -2.52 -13.89
CA GLU A 74 -8.64 -1.93 -13.13
C GLU A 74 -9.83 -2.90 -13.17
N ILE A 75 -10.27 -3.39 -12.01
CA ILE A 75 -11.33 -4.40 -11.89
C ILE A 75 -12.46 -3.98 -10.95
N SER A 76 -13.59 -4.70 -11.04
CA SER A 76 -14.61 -4.71 -10.01
C SER A 76 -14.49 -6.03 -9.23
N ALA A 77 -14.06 -5.94 -7.96
CA ALA A 77 -13.76 -7.15 -7.17
C ALA A 77 -15.00 -8.03 -6.94
N ASP A 78 -16.18 -7.41 -6.79
CA ASP A 78 -17.45 -8.12 -6.60
C ASP A 78 -17.96 -8.89 -7.84
N LEU A 79 -17.25 -8.79 -8.97
CA LEU A 79 -17.48 -9.59 -10.16
C LEU A 79 -16.59 -10.85 -10.23
N LEU A 80 -15.52 -10.92 -9.42
CA LEU A 80 -14.63 -12.09 -9.43
C LEU A 80 -15.34 -13.34 -8.92
N ASN A 81 -15.17 -14.44 -9.63
CA ASN A 81 -15.64 -15.76 -9.24
C ASN A 81 -14.51 -16.66 -8.75
N GLU A 82 -14.84 -17.85 -8.26
CA GLU A 82 -13.86 -18.79 -7.70
C GLU A 82 -12.86 -19.32 -8.75
N GLU A 83 -13.24 -19.43 -10.04
CA GLU A 83 -12.32 -19.85 -11.10
C GLU A 83 -11.27 -18.78 -11.38
N GLU A 84 -11.70 -17.50 -11.44
CA GLU A 84 -10.80 -16.36 -11.60
C GLU A 84 -9.86 -16.21 -10.40
N LEU A 85 -10.37 -16.34 -9.17
CA LEU A 85 -9.57 -16.32 -7.95
C LEU A 85 -8.52 -17.46 -7.94
N ALA A 86 -8.91 -18.66 -8.30
CA ALA A 86 -7.98 -19.79 -8.38
C ALA A 86 -6.86 -19.55 -9.41
N LEU A 87 -7.22 -18.97 -10.58
CA LEU A 87 -6.24 -18.66 -11.61
C LEU A 87 -5.23 -17.60 -11.15
N ILE A 88 -5.70 -16.50 -10.53
CA ILE A 88 -4.80 -15.43 -10.09
C ILE A 88 -3.93 -15.85 -8.89
N HIS A 89 -4.43 -16.71 -8.00
CA HIS A 89 -3.63 -17.27 -6.90
C HIS A 89 -2.47 -18.16 -7.38
N ASP A 90 -2.61 -18.81 -8.54
CA ASP A 90 -1.58 -19.68 -9.13
C ASP A 90 -0.60 -18.88 -10.02
N MET A 91 -0.61 -17.55 -9.96
CA MET A 91 0.34 -16.68 -10.66
C MET A 91 1.58 -16.42 -9.81
N ARG A 92 2.70 -16.13 -10.48
CA ARG A 92 3.92 -15.65 -9.82
C ARG A 92 3.63 -14.37 -9.03
N PRO A 93 4.19 -14.21 -7.81
CA PRO A 93 4.11 -12.95 -7.08
C PRO A 93 4.59 -11.76 -7.94
N GLY A 94 3.77 -10.72 -8.04
CA GLY A 94 4.03 -9.53 -8.83
C GLY A 94 3.82 -9.66 -10.35
N LEU A 95 3.24 -10.78 -10.85
CA LEU A 95 2.86 -10.87 -12.26
C LEU A 95 1.72 -9.92 -12.59
N ILE A 96 0.72 -9.83 -11.73
CA ILE A 96 -0.38 -8.88 -11.90
C ILE A 96 -0.54 -7.96 -10.69
N GLN A 97 -1.12 -6.79 -10.95
CA GLN A 97 -1.56 -5.82 -9.96
C GLN A 97 -3.03 -5.50 -10.23
N LEU A 98 -3.82 -5.42 -9.18
CA LEU A 98 -5.25 -5.15 -9.27
C LEU A 98 -5.58 -3.81 -8.61
N GLU A 99 -6.15 -2.88 -9.39
CA GLU A 99 -6.71 -1.61 -8.94
C GLU A 99 -8.24 -1.79 -8.79
N ILE A 100 -8.74 -1.59 -7.56
CA ILE A 100 -10.11 -1.88 -7.16
C ILE A 100 -10.73 -0.61 -6.61
N GLY A 101 -11.60 0.01 -7.38
CA GLY A 101 -12.33 1.19 -6.93
C GLY A 101 -13.37 0.82 -5.88
N VAL A 102 -13.28 1.37 -4.67
CA VAL A 102 -14.32 1.34 -3.64
C VAL A 102 -15.12 2.63 -3.69
N GLN A 103 -14.44 3.74 -3.68
CA GLN A 103 -14.87 5.13 -3.75
C GLN A 103 -15.41 5.66 -2.42
N SER A 104 -16.32 4.96 -1.74
CA SER A 104 -16.90 5.25 -0.44
C SER A 104 -17.47 3.96 0.16
N THR A 105 -17.63 3.91 1.48
CA THR A 105 -18.38 2.86 2.18
C THR A 105 -19.75 3.35 2.66
N ASN A 106 -20.04 4.64 2.46
CA ASN A 106 -21.33 5.22 2.81
C ASN A 106 -22.42 4.78 1.80
N GLU A 107 -23.39 3.99 2.25
CA GLU A 107 -24.45 3.47 1.38
C GLU A 107 -25.27 4.56 0.69
N ILE A 108 -25.49 5.72 1.34
CA ILE A 108 -26.22 6.85 0.76
C ILE A 108 -25.41 7.41 -0.41
N THR A 109 -24.13 7.65 -0.19
CA THR A 109 -23.19 8.10 -1.22
C THR A 109 -23.12 7.13 -2.39
N ILE A 110 -22.92 5.82 -2.12
CA ILE A 110 -22.86 4.77 -3.14
C ILE A 110 -24.11 4.76 -4.04
N ARG A 111 -25.28 4.90 -3.43
CA ARG A 111 -26.56 4.98 -4.15
C ARG A 111 -26.65 6.24 -5.00
N GLU A 112 -26.28 7.39 -4.43
CA GLU A 112 -26.36 8.69 -5.11
C GLU A 112 -25.42 8.79 -6.29
N ILE A 113 -24.21 8.23 -6.18
CA ILE A 113 -23.28 8.19 -7.30
C ILE A 113 -23.60 7.10 -8.32
N HIS A 114 -24.76 6.48 -8.22
CA HIS A 114 -25.24 5.40 -9.12
C HIS A 114 -24.26 4.23 -9.25
N ARG A 115 -23.48 3.95 -8.20
CA ARG A 115 -22.52 2.86 -8.21
C ARG A 115 -23.19 1.55 -7.79
N THR A 116 -23.09 0.54 -8.64
CA THR A 116 -23.50 -0.82 -8.31
C THR A 116 -22.31 -1.53 -7.68
N MET A 117 -22.33 -1.69 -6.37
CA MET A 117 -21.26 -2.36 -5.61
C MET A 117 -21.88 -3.07 -4.40
N LYS A 118 -21.44 -4.29 -4.14
CA LYS A 118 -21.76 -5.05 -2.93
C LYS A 118 -20.57 -4.98 -1.99
N LEU A 119 -20.58 -3.99 -1.07
CA LEU A 119 -19.42 -3.66 -0.22
C LEU A 119 -18.88 -4.86 0.55
N GLU A 120 -19.74 -5.63 1.23
CA GLU A 120 -19.27 -6.80 2.01
C GLU A 120 -18.69 -7.89 1.13
N LEU A 121 -19.29 -8.14 -0.05
CA LEU A 121 -18.73 -9.09 -1.01
C LEU A 121 -17.35 -8.60 -1.52
N LEU A 122 -17.22 -7.30 -1.83
CA LEU A 122 -15.96 -6.71 -2.24
C LEU A 122 -14.87 -6.93 -1.17
N LYS A 123 -15.19 -6.65 0.11
CA LYS A 123 -14.26 -6.87 1.23
C LYS A 123 -13.85 -8.34 1.36
N ASP A 124 -14.78 -9.26 1.20
CA ASP A 124 -14.51 -10.70 1.27
C ASP A 124 -13.61 -11.16 0.11
N ILE A 125 -13.85 -10.64 -1.09
CA ILE A 125 -13.00 -10.94 -2.25
C ILE A 125 -11.59 -10.34 -2.07
N VAL A 126 -11.47 -9.11 -1.58
CA VAL A 126 -10.17 -8.50 -1.26
C VAL A 126 -9.39 -9.38 -0.29
N ARG A 127 -10.00 -9.85 0.80
CA ARG A 127 -9.35 -10.79 1.74
C ARG A 127 -8.96 -12.11 1.09
N LYS A 128 -9.78 -12.64 0.16
CA LYS A 128 -9.42 -13.83 -0.60
C LYS A 128 -8.20 -13.59 -1.47
N ILE A 129 -8.15 -12.49 -2.23
CA ILE A 129 -6.99 -12.13 -3.05
C ILE A 129 -5.72 -12.05 -2.19
N GLN A 130 -5.82 -11.38 -1.02
CA GLN A 130 -4.71 -11.27 -0.06
C GLN A 130 -4.20 -12.62 0.43
N GLY A 131 -5.10 -13.61 0.54
CA GLY A 131 -4.75 -14.96 0.96
C GLY A 131 -3.76 -15.68 0.04
N GLY A 132 -3.61 -15.23 -1.20
CA GLY A 132 -2.62 -15.73 -2.16
C GLY A 132 -1.21 -15.14 -2.00
N GLU A 133 -1.06 -14.03 -1.29
CA GLU A 133 0.21 -13.30 -1.03
C GLU A 133 1.05 -13.00 -2.30
N ASN A 134 0.41 -12.97 -3.47
CA ASN A 134 1.07 -12.86 -4.76
C ASN A 134 0.62 -11.66 -5.60
N ILE A 135 -0.44 -10.95 -5.18
CA ILE A 135 -1.05 -9.84 -5.90
C ILE A 135 -0.81 -8.53 -5.16
N HIS A 136 -0.35 -7.50 -5.87
CA HIS A 136 -0.35 -6.13 -5.37
C HIS A 136 -1.75 -5.54 -5.53
N GLU A 137 -2.41 -5.28 -4.42
CA GLU A 137 -3.74 -4.69 -4.37
C GLU A 137 -3.69 -3.18 -4.14
N HIS A 138 -4.44 -2.46 -4.96
CA HIS A 138 -4.62 -1.04 -4.88
C HIS A 138 -6.11 -0.75 -4.71
N LEU A 139 -6.50 -0.15 -3.58
CA LEU A 139 -7.88 0.25 -3.31
C LEU A 139 -8.00 1.77 -3.39
N ASP A 140 -9.15 2.26 -3.91
CA ASP A 140 -9.39 3.68 -4.14
C ASP A 140 -10.58 4.20 -3.34
N LEU A 141 -10.42 5.39 -2.72
CA LEU A 141 -11.49 6.21 -2.17
C LEU A 141 -11.53 7.57 -2.87
N ILE A 142 -12.70 8.20 -2.93
CA ILE A 142 -12.87 9.53 -3.53
C ILE A 142 -13.50 10.48 -2.51
N ALA A 143 -12.76 11.51 -2.10
CA ALA A 143 -13.28 12.60 -1.28
C ALA A 143 -14.10 13.59 -2.11
N GLY A 144 -15.14 14.15 -1.51
CA GLY A 144 -16.02 15.15 -2.14
C GLY A 144 -17.18 14.57 -2.93
N LEU A 145 -17.52 13.31 -2.72
CA LEU A 145 -18.74 12.71 -3.25
C LEU A 145 -20.00 13.27 -2.52
N PRO A 146 -21.17 13.30 -3.18
CA PRO A 146 -22.42 13.71 -2.54
C PRO A 146 -22.76 12.88 -1.30
N TYR A 147 -23.34 13.53 -0.29
CA TYR A 147 -23.75 12.94 1.00
C TYR A 147 -22.61 12.34 1.84
N GLU A 148 -21.36 12.74 1.58
CA GLU A 148 -20.20 12.32 2.35
C GLU A 148 -19.53 13.54 2.96
N ASP A 149 -19.68 13.72 4.27
CA ASP A 149 -18.99 14.73 5.05
C ASP A 149 -17.64 14.21 5.55
N TYR A 150 -16.90 15.07 6.26
CA TYR A 150 -15.57 14.73 6.78
C TYR A 150 -15.56 13.49 7.68
N ALA A 151 -16.54 13.38 8.60
CA ALA A 151 -16.62 12.26 9.53
C ALA A 151 -16.98 10.95 8.82
N THR A 152 -17.87 11.02 7.84
CA THR A 152 -18.27 9.86 7.04
C THR A 152 -17.13 9.39 6.13
N PHE A 153 -16.36 10.33 5.56
CA PHE A 153 -15.16 10.00 4.79
C PHE A 153 -14.09 9.35 5.67
N ALA A 154 -13.84 9.90 6.88
CA ALA A 154 -12.91 9.31 7.84
C ALA A 154 -13.29 7.85 8.18
N LYS A 155 -14.58 7.59 8.37
CA LYS A 155 -15.09 6.23 8.58
C LYS A 155 -14.85 5.33 7.37
N SER A 156 -15.11 5.82 6.15
CA SER A 156 -14.83 5.09 4.91
C SER A 156 -13.34 4.76 4.79
N PHE A 157 -12.47 5.71 5.15
CA PHE A 157 -11.02 5.52 5.18
C PHE A 157 -10.63 4.40 6.15
N ASP A 158 -11.03 4.50 7.42
CA ASP A 158 -10.69 3.52 8.45
C ASP A 158 -11.16 2.11 8.08
N GLU A 159 -12.35 2.00 7.51
CA GLU A 159 -12.95 0.72 7.10
C GLU A 159 -12.16 0.04 5.97
N ILE A 160 -11.67 0.81 5.01
CA ILE A 160 -10.90 0.28 3.87
C ILE A 160 -9.42 0.11 4.24
N TYR A 161 -8.85 1.03 5.03
CA TYR A 161 -7.50 0.89 5.55
C TYR A 161 -7.33 -0.36 6.43
N ALA A 162 -8.37 -0.75 7.18
CA ALA A 162 -8.38 -1.99 7.98
C ALA A 162 -8.23 -3.28 7.16
N LEU A 163 -8.51 -3.24 5.85
CA LEU A 163 -8.22 -4.35 4.93
C LEU A 163 -6.72 -4.49 4.64
N LYS A 164 -5.90 -3.48 4.98
CA LYS A 164 -4.45 -3.46 4.75
C LYS A 164 -4.06 -3.74 3.29
N PRO A 165 -4.62 -2.99 2.30
CA PRO A 165 -4.17 -3.11 0.92
C PRO A 165 -2.68 -2.76 0.80
N ASN A 166 -2.02 -3.19 -0.27
CA ASN A 166 -0.65 -2.76 -0.53
C ASN A 166 -0.56 -1.26 -0.79
N GLN A 167 -1.61 -0.68 -1.39
CA GLN A 167 -1.75 0.75 -1.62
C GLN A 167 -3.21 1.18 -1.42
N LEU A 168 -3.43 2.27 -0.69
CA LEU A 168 -4.72 2.94 -0.56
C LEU A 168 -4.61 4.33 -1.17
N GLN A 169 -5.32 4.57 -2.26
CA GLN A 169 -5.33 5.86 -2.92
C GLN A 169 -6.51 6.71 -2.43
N LEU A 170 -6.22 7.92 -1.98
CA LEU A 170 -7.24 8.93 -1.76
C LEU A 170 -7.31 9.84 -2.99
N GLY A 171 -8.38 9.67 -3.77
CA GLY A 171 -8.70 10.57 -4.88
C GLY A 171 -9.61 11.71 -4.42
N PHE A 172 -9.69 12.77 -5.23
CA PHE A 172 -10.63 13.86 -5.05
C PHE A 172 -11.54 13.93 -6.27
N LEU A 173 -12.84 14.16 -6.03
CA LEU A 173 -13.82 14.23 -7.09
C LEU A 173 -13.37 15.19 -8.19
N LYS A 174 -13.30 14.70 -9.43
CA LYS A 174 -13.04 15.51 -10.63
C LYS A 174 -14.35 15.75 -11.36
N VAL A 175 -14.75 17.02 -11.47
CA VAL A 175 -16.02 17.41 -12.09
C VAL A 175 -15.82 17.53 -13.60
N LEU A 176 -15.86 16.39 -14.28
CA LEU A 176 -15.51 16.27 -15.68
C LEU A 176 -16.69 16.67 -16.58
N LYS A 177 -16.45 17.55 -17.55
CA LYS A 177 -17.46 17.99 -18.51
C LYS A 177 -18.13 16.81 -19.21
N GLY A 178 -19.47 16.80 -19.21
CA GLY A 178 -20.28 15.73 -19.78
C GLY A 178 -20.59 14.58 -18.80
N SER A 179 -20.06 14.60 -17.57
CA SER A 179 -20.50 13.68 -16.53
C SER A 179 -21.79 14.16 -15.87
N TYR A 180 -22.54 13.26 -15.28
CA TYR A 180 -23.72 13.59 -14.47
C TYR A 180 -23.36 14.59 -13.35
N MET A 181 -22.24 14.40 -12.66
CA MET A 181 -21.76 15.30 -11.61
C MET A 181 -21.51 16.73 -12.11
N TYR A 182 -21.05 16.90 -13.36
CA TYR A 182 -20.88 18.20 -13.94
C TYR A 182 -22.23 18.90 -14.18
N GLU A 183 -23.22 18.17 -14.67
CA GLU A 183 -24.55 18.70 -14.95
C GLU A 183 -25.33 19.06 -13.68
N HIS A 184 -25.09 18.32 -12.57
CA HIS A 184 -25.74 18.51 -11.28
C HIS A 184 -24.88 19.21 -10.23
N ALA A 185 -23.72 19.78 -10.63
CA ALA A 185 -22.79 20.42 -9.70
C ALA A 185 -23.43 21.53 -8.86
N ALA A 186 -24.37 22.30 -9.43
CA ALA A 186 -25.09 23.35 -8.71
C ALA A 186 -26.04 22.78 -7.64
N GLU A 187 -26.68 21.65 -7.88
CA GLU A 187 -27.58 20.97 -6.94
C GLU A 187 -26.84 20.47 -5.70
N TYR A 188 -25.64 19.97 -5.89
CA TYR A 188 -24.75 19.49 -4.83
C TYR A 188 -23.84 20.59 -4.27
N GLU A 189 -24.05 21.85 -4.68
CA GLU A 189 -23.21 23.00 -4.29
C GLU A 189 -21.71 22.74 -4.49
N ILE A 190 -21.34 21.99 -5.52
CA ILE A 190 -19.95 21.64 -5.80
C ILE A 190 -19.23 22.84 -6.38
N VAL A 191 -18.19 23.30 -5.69
CA VAL A 191 -17.20 24.24 -6.21
C VAL A 191 -15.94 23.46 -6.56
N TYR A 192 -15.41 23.69 -7.75
CA TYR A 192 -14.27 22.95 -8.28
C TYR A 192 -13.38 23.86 -9.13
N HIS A 193 -12.14 23.45 -9.35
CA HIS A 193 -11.20 24.17 -10.22
C HIS A 193 -11.72 24.23 -11.66
N ALA A 194 -11.78 25.45 -12.24
CA ALA A 194 -12.21 25.65 -13.63
C ALA A 194 -11.24 25.11 -14.67
N LYS A 195 -10.00 24.81 -14.27
CA LYS A 195 -8.93 24.21 -15.10
C LYS A 195 -8.66 22.80 -14.65
N THR A 196 -8.05 22.00 -15.56
CA THR A 196 -7.57 20.64 -15.24
C THR A 196 -6.76 20.65 -13.94
N PRO A 197 -7.01 19.71 -13.05
CA PRO A 197 -7.79 18.46 -13.20
C PRO A 197 -9.29 18.59 -12.88
N TYR A 198 -9.86 19.78 -12.75
CA TYR A 198 -11.26 20.04 -12.40
C TYR A 198 -11.66 19.48 -11.02
N GLU A 199 -10.73 19.51 -10.12
CA GLU A 199 -10.83 18.92 -8.78
C GLU A 199 -11.76 19.72 -7.88
N VAL A 200 -12.53 19.01 -7.03
CA VAL A 200 -13.43 19.57 -6.05
C VAL A 200 -12.67 20.42 -5.02
N MET A 201 -13.26 21.55 -4.66
CA MET A 201 -12.79 22.44 -3.59
C MET A 201 -13.73 22.42 -2.38
N LYS A 202 -15.02 22.26 -2.60
CA LYS A 202 -16.05 22.06 -1.57
C LYS A 202 -17.31 21.48 -2.17
N THR A 203 -18.13 20.89 -1.33
CA THR A 203 -19.50 20.45 -1.66
C THR A 203 -20.47 20.93 -0.60
N LYS A 204 -21.75 20.60 -0.73
CA LYS A 204 -22.76 20.85 0.30
C LYS A 204 -22.42 20.20 1.65
N TRP A 205 -21.70 19.08 1.65
CA TRP A 205 -21.38 18.26 2.82
C TRP A 205 -19.94 18.43 3.31
N LEU A 206 -19.02 18.78 2.42
CA LEU A 206 -17.59 18.86 2.70
C LEU A 206 -17.11 20.30 2.47
N SER A 207 -16.62 20.98 3.52
CA SER A 207 -16.10 22.33 3.42
C SER A 207 -14.75 22.39 2.71
N PHE A 208 -14.29 23.56 2.32
CA PHE A 208 -12.96 23.75 1.73
C PHE A 208 -11.85 23.35 2.72
N ASP A 209 -12.00 23.73 3.99
CA ASP A 209 -11.03 23.38 5.02
C ASP A 209 -10.97 21.86 5.26
N ASP A 210 -12.09 21.15 5.15
CA ASP A 210 -12.11 19.69 5.25
C ASP A 210 -11.41 19.05 4.06
N VAL A 211 -11.58 19.58 2.84
CA VAL A 211 -10.83 19.10 1.67
C VAL A 211 -9.33 19.27 1.89
N LEU A 212 -8.88 20.42 2.45
CA LEU A 212 -7.47 20.63 2.75
C LEU A 212 -6.94 19.64 3.79
N LYS A 213 -7.70 19.36 4.85
CA LYS A 213 -7.33 18.35 5.86
C LYS A 213 -7.21 16.95 5.24
N ILE A 214 -8.14 16.55 4.36
CA ILE A 214 -8.06 15.27 3.67
C ILE A 214 -6.83 15.22 2.75
N LYS A 215 -6.44 16.34 2.11
CA LYS A 215 -5.19 16.40 1.33
C LYS A 215 -3.94 16.20 2.19
N GLN A 216 -3.94 16.73 3.42
CA GLN A 216 -2.86 16.47 4.37
C GLN A 216 -2.80 14.98 4.75
N VAL A 217 -3.96 14.36 5.01
CA VAL A 217 -4.05 12.91 5.27
C VAL A 217 -3.55 12.10 4.07
N GLU A 218 -3.94 12.47 2.85
CA GLU A 218 -3.49 11.82 1.61
C GLU A 218 -1.97 11.89 1.47
N GLU A 219 -1.34 13.04 1.67
CA GLU A 219 0.11 13.17 1.59
C GLU A 219 0.83 12.35 2.67
N MET A 220 0.31 12.31 3.90
CA MET A 220 0.87 11.46 4.95
C MET A 220 0.72 9.97 4.65
N LEU A 221 -0.41 9.56 4.09
CA LEU A 221 -0.65 8.19 3.63
C LEU A 221 0.34 7.78 2.53
N GLU A 222 0.56 8.64 1.53
CA GLU A 222 1.53 8.41 0.45
C GLU A 222 2.96 8.27 0.98
N VAL A 223 3.35 9.15 1.90
CA VAL A 223 4.72 9.19 2.44
C VAL A 223 5.00 8.00 3.35
N TYR A 224 4.06 7.62 4.22
CA TYR A 224 4.32 6.69 5.32
C TYR A 224 3.72 5.31 5.14
N TYR A 225 2.63 5.17 4.40
CA TYR A 225 2.00 3.88 4.12
C TYR A 225 2.27 3.40 2.70
N ASN A 226 1.80 4.13 1.68
CA ASN A 226 1.87 3.71 0.27
C ASN A 226 3.31 3.55 -0.24
N SER A 227 4.24 4.30 0.33
CA SER A 227 5.68 4.16 -0.01
C SER A 227 6.28 2.81 0.36
N GLY A 228 5.65 2.04 1.27
CA GLY A 228 6.17 0.79 1.83
C GLY A 228 7.49 0.96 2.59
N GLN A 229 7.85 2.19 2.99
CA GLN A 229 9.13 2.48 3.65
C GLN A 229 9.07 2.35 5.18
N PHE A 230 7.88 2.36 5.77
CA PHE A 230 7.65 2.39 7.22
C PHE A 230 6.63 1.35 7.67
N GLU A 231 6.66 0.18 7.06
CA GLU A 231 5.64 -0.86 7.22
C GLU A 231 5.52 -1.34 8.67
N ILE A 232 6.64 -1.65 9.32
CA ILE A 232 6.65 -2.11 10.72
C ILE A 232 6.31 -0.94 11.66
N THR A 233 6.86 0.24 11.38
CA THR A 233 6.62 1.43 12.20
C THR A 233 5.15 1.84 12.19
N MET A 234 4.48 1.83 11.04
CA MET A 234 3.04 2.12 10.98
C MET A 234 2.22 1.13 11.82
N LYS A 235 2.56 -0.15 11.78
CA LYS A 235 1.91 -1.19 12.61
C LYS A 235 2.08 -0.93 14.11
N VAL A 236 3.23 -0.41 14.52
CA VAL A 236 3.52 -0.04 15.91
C VAL A 236 2.77 1.22 16.32
N MET A 237 2.63 2.19 15.42
CA MET A 237 1.98 3.47 15.70
C MET A 237 0.44 3.38 15.74
N GLU A 238 -0.17 2.67 14.80
CA GLU A 238 -1.63 2.60 14.65
C GLU A 238 -2.39 2.34 15.96
N PRO A 239 -2.01 1.38 16.82
CA PRO A 239 -2.73 1.11 18.06
C PRO A 239 -2.65 2.23 19.12
N LEU A 240 -1.81 3.24 18.90
CA LEU A 240 -1.61 4.37 19.81
C LEU A 240 -2.58 5.54 19.54
N PHE A 241 -3.38 5.45 18.49
CA PHE A 241 -4.34 6.46 18.07
C PHE A 241 -5.76 5.90 18.05
N ASP A 242 -6.75 6.78 18.11
CA ASP A 242 -8.17 6.40 18.10
C ASP A 242 -8.56 5.69 16.81
N SER A 243 -7.95 6.07 15.69
CA SER A 243 -8.10 5.40 14.39
C SER A 243 -6.91 5.69 13.48
N ALA A 244 -6.80 4.94 12.36
CA ALA A 244 -5.78 5.18 11.35
C ALA A 244 -5.95 6.56 10.71
N PHE A 245 -7.19 6.98 10.42
CA PHE A 245 -7.45 8.32 9.90
C PHE A 245 -7.00 9.41 10.86
N ALA A 246 -7.29 9.26 12.17
CA ALA A 246 -6.85 10.19 13.20
C ALA A 246 -5.32 10.29 13.27
N MET A 247 -4.61 9.15 13.20
CA MET A 247 -3.15 9.11 13.18
C MET A 247 -2.58 9.93 12.00
N PHE A 248 -3.05 9.71 10.78
CA PHE A 248 -2.57 10.44 9.61
C PHE A 248 -2.99 11.92 9.65
N GLN A 249 -4.17 12.24 10.20
CA GLN A 249 -4.61 13.61 10.38
C GLN A 249 -3.71 14.38 11.36
N GLU A 250 -3.43 13.80 12.52
CA GLU A 250 -2.55 14.43 13.54
C GLU A 250 -1.14 14.61 13.02
N LEU A 251 -0.63 13.62 12.27
CA LEU A 251 0.67 13.71 11.60
C LEU A 251 0.66 14.82 10.52
N GLY A 252 -0.44 14.99 9.78
CA GLY A 252 -0.63 16.08 8.81
C GLY A 252 -0.63 17.46 9.48
N VAL A 253 -1.32 17.61 10.61
CA VAL A 253 -1.29 18.85 11.42
C VAL A 253 0.13 19.15 11.90
N PHE A 254 0.85 18.15 12.41
CA PHE A 254 2.24 18.30 12.83
C PHE A 254 3.14 18.75 11.67
N TYR A 255 2.97 18.18 10.47
CA TYR A 255 3.70 18.61 9.28
C TYR A 255 3.46 20.06 8.91
N GLU A 256 2.19 20.51 9.01
CA GLU A 256 1.81 21.91 8.76
C GLU A 256 2.46 22.85 9.78
N GLU A 257 2.34 22.55 11.07
CA GLU A 257 2.90 23.35 12.16
C GLU A 257 4.43 23.49 12.08
N LYS A 258 5.12 22.44 11.63
CA LYS A 258 6.57 22.45 11.45
C LYS A 258 7.02 23.00 10.09
N GLY A 259 6.10 23.27 9.16
CA GLY A 259 6.42 23.71 7.81
C GLY A 259 7.15 22.66 6.98
N TYR A 260 6.84 21.37 7.16
CA TYR A 260 7.48 20.27 6.44
C TYR A 260 6.86 19.96 5.08
N PHE A 261 5.63 20.43 4.82
CA PHE A 261 5.02 20.29 3.51
C PHE A 261 5.75 21.09 2.43
N GLY A 262 5.70 20.60 1.19
CA GLY A 262 6.36 21.23 0.04
C GLY A 262 7.89 21.09 0.03
N MET A 263 8.46 20.32 0.95
CA MET A 263 9.89 20.04 1.05
C MET A 263 10.18 18.57 0.77
N SER A 264 11.27 18.30 0.06
CA SER A 264 11.73 16.93 -0.13
C SER A 264 12.53 16.45 1.08
N HIS A 265 12.04 15.39 1.75
CA HIS A 265 12.71 14.78 2.89
C HIS A 265 13.34 13.44 2.50
N SER A 266 14.59 13.21 2.93
CA SER A 266 15.21 11.89 2.81
C SER A 266 14.48 10.88 3.69
N ARG A 267 14.61 9.58 3.42
CA ARG A 267 13.99 8.54 4.22
C ARG A 267 14.39 8.59 5.71
N ILE A 268 15.66 8.81 5.99
CA ILE A 268 16.14 9.00 7.38
C ILE A 268 15.47 10.23 8.00
N ARG A 269 15.35 11.36 7.27
CA ARG A 269 14.68 12.54 7.79
C ARG A 269 13.19 12.28 8.07
N ARG A 270 12.51 11.51 7.22
CA ARG A 270 11.12 11.08 7.47
C ARG A 270 11.00 10.24 8.75
N ALA A 271 11.96 9.35 9.01
CA ALA A 271 12.02 8.58 10.25
C ALA A 271 12.25 9.48 11.48
N GLU A 272 13.14 10.48 11.37
CA GLU A 272 13.36 11.49 12.42
C GLU A 272 12.07 12.29 12.71
N ILE A 273 11.34 12.68 11.68
CA ILE A 273 10.07 13.40 11.80
C ILE A 273 9.03 12.57 12.57
N LEU A 274 8.91 11.27 12.32
CA LEU A 274 8.03 10.40 13.10
C LEU A 274 8.43 10.35 14.59
N LEU A 275 9.73 10.29 14.90
CA LEU A 275 10.20 10.35 16.28
C LEU A 275 9.91 11.71 16.93
N GLU A 276 10.09 12.81 16.19
CA GLU A 276 9.75 14.15 16.68
C GLU A 276 8.24 14.26 16.99
N PHE A 277 7.40 13.79 16.08
CA PHE A 277 5.95 13.74 16.25
C PHE A 277 5.56 12.95 17.51
N MET A 278 6.05 11.73 17.68
CA MET A 278 5.71 10.89 18.84
C MET A 278 6.24 11.45 20.16
N ARG A 279 7.37 12.16 20.16
CA ARG A 279 7.87 12.87 21.35
C ARG A 279 6.95 14.03 21.72
N GLU A 280 6.40 14.77 20.78
CA GLU A 280 5.43 15.85 21.06
C GLU A 280 4.09 15.31 21.54
N GLN A 281 3.69 14.10 21.14
CA GLN A 281 2.55 13.37 21.68
C GLN A 281 2.77 12.89 23.14
N LYS A 282 3.94 13.20 23.74
CA LYS A 282 4.31 12.77 25.11
C LYS A 282 4.22 11.27 25.33
N SER A 283 4.61 10.52 24.30
CA SER A 283 4.67 9.06 24.39
C SER A 283 5.63 8.61 25.51
N GLU A 284 5.30 7.49 26.13
CA GLU A 284 6.16 6.89 27.15
C GLU A 284 7.53 6.47 26.58
N ASP A 285 8.59 6.49 27.38
CA ASP A 285 9.93 6.11 26.95
C ASP A 285 9.99 4.72 26.31
N ALA A 286 9.20 3.76 26.82
CA ALA A 286 9.12 2.41 26.28
C ALA A 286 8.54 2.40 24.85
N VAL A 287 7.56 3.25 24.56
CA VAL A 287 6.97 3.43 23.23
C VAL A 287 7.99 4.05 22.29
N LEU A 288 8.72 5.08 22.74
CA LEU A 288 9.75 5.72 21.93
C LEU A 288 10.88 4.75 21.60
N GLN A 289 11.35 3.92 22.54
CA GLN A 289 12.35 2.88 22.29
C GLN A 289 11.86 1.84 21.26
N MET A 290 10.62 1.39 21.38
CA MET A 290 10.01 0.47 20.42
C MET A 290 9.93 1.10 19.04
N LEU A 291 9.59 2.39 18.94
CA LEU A 291 9.52 3.13 17.69
C LEU A 291 10.91 3.31 17.07
N GLU A 292 11.94 3.64 17.86
CA GLU A 292 13.32 3.74 17.39
C GLU A 292 13.81 2.42 16.76
N GLU A 293 13.49 1.29 17.39
CA GLU A 293 13.85 -0.02 16.83
C GLU A 293 13.01 -0.37 15.59
N SER A 294 11.70 -0.07 15.55
CA SER A 294 10.87 -0.30 14.37
C SER A 294 11.33 0.52 13.16
N LEU A 295 11.67 1.79 13.37
CA LEU A 295 12.25 2.66 12.34
C LEU A 295 13.62 2.14 11.85
N THR A 296 14.45 1.62 12.77
CA THR A 296 15.72 1.00 12.39
C THR A 296 15.49 -0.25 11.54
N PHE A 297 14.49 -1.08 11.92
CA PHE A 297 14.09 -2.24 11.14
C PHE A 297 13.64 -1.85 9.73
N ASP A 298 12.71 -0.92 9.59
CA ASP A 298 12.19 -0.47 8.30
C ASP A 298 13.28 0.13 7.40
N LEU A 299 14.21 0.90 7.97
CA LEU A 299 15.33 1.46 7.21
C LEU A 299 16.19 0.37 6.58
N TYR A 300 16.59 -0.65 7.36
CA TYR A 300 17.40 -1.77 6.86
C TYR A 300 16.58 -2.81 6.09
N TYR A 301 15.30 -2.94 6.37
CA TYR A 301 14.42 -3.80 5.60
C TYR A 301 14.33 -3.37 4.14
N ARG A 302 14.35 -2.07 3.88
CA ARG A 302 14.30 -1.52 2.53
C ARG A 302 15.64 -1.56 1.81
N GLU A 303 16.73 -1.13 2.46
CA GLU A 303 18.06 -1.11 1.86
C GLU A 303 19.17 -1.04 2.91
N ASN A 304 20.40 -1.41 2.53
CA ASN A 304 21.57 -1.19 3.36
C ASN A 304 21.88 0.32 3.42
N CYS A 305 21.46 0.98 4.51
CA CYS A 305 21.60 2.40 4.70
C CYS A 305 23.06 2.83 4.77
N LYS A 306 23.47 3.79 3.93
CA LYS A 306 24.82 4.38 3.96
C LYS A 306 25.07 5.21 5.22
N SER A 307 24.03 5.90 5.71
CA SER A 307 24.06 6.72 6.92
C SER A 307 23.29 6.04 8.02
N ARG A 308 23.92 5.82 9.16
CA ARG A 308 23.29 5.21 10.32
C ARG A 308 22.41 6.22 11.04
N PRO A 309 21.19 5.87 11.45
CA PRO A 309 20.35 6.71 12.29
C PRO A 309 21.03 6.98 13.64
N PHE A 310 20.89 8.18 14.19
CA PHE A 310 21.55 8.57 15.44
C PHE A 310 21.00 7.84 16.68
N TRP A 311 19.76 7.34 16.61
CA TRP A 311 19.12 6.55 17.68
C TRP A 311 19.50 5.07 17.66
N ALA A 312 20.04 4.57 16.55
CA ALA A 312 20.39 3.16 16.44
C ALA A 312 21.66 2.83 17.27
N PRO A 313 21.75 1.59 17.84
CA PRO A 313 22.90 1.16 18.65
C PRO A 313 24.24 1.34 17.91
N SER A 314 25.32 1.57 18.66
CA SER A 314 26.64 1.68 18.04
C SER A 314 27.04 0.36 17.36
N PRO A 315 27.60 0.38 16.10
CA PRO A 315 28.12 -0.82 15.46
C PRO A 315 29.18 -1.57 16.29
N ALA A 316 29.85 -0.87 17.22
CA ALA A 316 30.83 -1.48 18.11
C ALA A 316 30.20 -2.51 19.06
N GLU A 317 28.91 -2.36 19.39
CA GLU A 317 28.19 -3.24 20.33
C GLU A 317 27.91 -4.63 19.74
N PHE A 318 27.85 -4.76 18.41
CA PHE A 318 27.58 -6.03 17.71
C PHE A 318 28.59 -6.32 16.58
N LYS A 319 29.81 -5.85 16.73
CA LYS A 319 30.88 -6.00 15.75
C LYS A 319 31.19 -7.46 15.42
N GLU A 320 31.08 -8.36 16.40
CA GLU A 320 31.35 -9.79 16.23
C GLU A 320 30.29 -10.45 15.33
N GLN A 321 29.00 -10.10 15.56
CA GLN A 321 27.90 -10.56 14.74
C GLN A 321 28.04 -10.08 13.31
N THR A 322 28.34 -8.81 13.13
CA THR A 322 28.62 -8.24 11.79
C THR A 322 29.77 -8.98 11.09
N ARG A 323 30.87 -9.24 11.81
CA ARG A 323 32.03 -9.95 11.25
C ARG A 323 31.71 -11.41 10.86
N TYR A 324 30.82 -12.05 11.64
CA TYR A 324 30.46 -13.44 11.42
C TYR A 324 29.46 -13.61 10.27
N TYR A 325 28.41 -12.79 10.23
CA TYR A 325 27.29 -12.94 9.30
C TYR A 325 27.46 -12.11 8.01
N CYS A 326 28.07 -10.93 8.07
CA CYS A 326 28.31 -10.07 6.91
C CYS A 326 29.69 -10.29 6.33
N LYS A 327 29.88 -11.41 5.62
CA LYS A 327 31.17 -11.75 4.98
C LYS A 327 31.43 -10.85 3.77
N ASN A 328 32.71 -10.60 3.46
CA ASN A 328 33.12 -9.82 2.29
C ASN A 328 32.49 -10.37 1.00
N GLY A 329 31.77 -9.51 0.28
CA GLY A 329 31.12 -9.84 -1.00
C GLY A 329 29.62 -10.13 -0.91
N VAL A 330 29.08 -10.41 0.27
CA VAL A 330 27.62 -10.62 0.47
C VAL A 330 26.96 -9.27 0.81
N LYS A 331 25.92 -8.91 0.06
CA LYS A 331 25.14 -7.69 0.35
C LYS A 331 24.16 -7.98 1.48
N SER A 332 24.64 -7.95 2.72
CA SER A 332 23.85 -8.21 3.92
C SER A 332 24.16 -7.21 5.02
N HIS A 333 23.26 -7.12 6.00
CA HIS A 333 23.39 -6.27 7.19
C HIS A 333 22.84 -7.02 8.42
N VAL A 334 23.41 -6.77 9.60
CA VAL A 334 22.95 -7.34 10.88
C VAL A 334 22.65 -6.21 11.85
N GLU A 335 21.52 -6.28 12.55
CA GLU A 335 21.14 -5.35 13.64
C GLU A 335 20.61 -6.09 14.86
N PRO A 336 20.88 -5.60 16.08
CA PRO A 336 20.27 -6.07 17.31
C PRO A 336 18.90 -5.40 17.54
N PHE A 337 17.92 -6.16 18.04
CA PHE A 337 16.59 -5.68 18.42
C PHE A 337 16.15 -6.26 19.76
N HIS A 338 15.58 -5.42 20.64
CA HIS A 338 14.95 -5.84 21.89
C HIS A 338 13.45 -6.07 21.74
N TYR A 339 12.89 -5.77 20.59
CA TYR A 339 11.51 -6.06 20.23
C TYR A 339 11.47 -7.06 19.08
N ARG A 340 10.55 -8.03 19.17
CA ARG A 340 10.32 -8.96 18.06
C ARG A 340 9.18 -8.39 17.23
N PHE A 341 9.50 -7.90 16.06
CA PHE A 341 8.52 -7.38 15.12
C PHE A 341 7.83 -8.54 14.39
N PRO A 342 6.52 -8.39 14.08
CA PRO A 342 5.79 -9.42 13.35
C PRO A 342 6.42 -9.62 11.97
N GLU A 343 6.53 -10.88 11.57
CA GLU A 343 6.89 -11.22 10.20
C GLU A 343 5.89 -10.59 9.22
N LYS A 344 6.25 -10.54 7.94
CA LYS A 344 5.53 -9.89 6.84
C LYS A 344 4.04 -10.27 6.70
N SER A 345 3.58 -11.34 7.35
CA SER A 345 2.18 -11.76 7.30
C SER A 345 1.24 -10.64 7.68
N LYS A 346 0.38 -10.26 6.76
CA LYS A 346 -0.70 -9.27 6.96
C LYS A 346 -1.64 -9.64 8.13
N LYS A 347 -1.60 -10.89 8.60
CA LYS A 347 -2.47 -11.44 9.65
C LYS A 347 -2.00 -11.15 11.08
N ALA A 348 -0.76 -10.74 11.29
CA ALA A 348 -0.14 -10.69 12.63
C ALA A 348 -0.18 -9.30 13.30
N LEU A 349 -1.18 -8.44 13.03
CA LEU A 349 -1.06 -7.00 13.26
C LEU A 349 -1.81 -6.44 14.47
N ASN A 350 -2.39 -7.28 15.32
CA ASN A 350 -3.14 -6.80 16.51
C ASN A 350 -2.34 -6.86 17.81
N GLU A 351 -1.07 -7.24 17.78
CA GLU A 351 -0.25 -7.35 19.00
C GLU A 351 0.90 -6.34 18.97
N ILE A 352 0.95 -5.51 20.01
CA ILE A 352 2.10 -4.61 20.26
C ILE A 352 3.33 -5.49 20.52
N PRO A 353 4.48 -5.23 19.86
CA PRO A 353 5.70 -6.00 20.08
C PRO A 353 6.11 -6.05 21.55
N THR A 354 6.42 -7.25 22.05
CA THR A 354 6.85 -7.44 23.44
C THR A 354 8.36 -7.25 23.55
N ARG A 355 8.81 -6.51 24.58
CA ARG A 355 10.23 -6.31 24.85
C ARG A 355 10.89 -7.61 25.33
N LEU A 356 11.99 -7.97 24.69
CA LEU A 356 12.81 -9.12 25.02
C LEU A 356 13.79 -8.80 26.16
N LYS A 357 14.14 -9.81 26.97
CA LYS A 357 15.15 -9.67 28.02
C LYS A 357 16.57 -9.51 27.48
N GLN A 358 16.84 -10.12 26.33
CA GLN A 358 18.10 -10.02 25.60
C GLN A 358 17.80 -9.72 24.12
N PRO A 359 18.68 -8.96 23.44
CA PRO A 359 18.45 -8.65 22.04
C PRO A 359 18.56 -9.90 21.17
N VAL A 360 17.73 -9.93 20.14
CA VAL A 360 17.86 -10.84 18.99
C VAL A 360 18.60 -10.12 17.87
N TYR A 361 19.29 -10.88 17.03
CA TYR A 361 19.99 -10.32 15.87
C TYR A 361 19.23 -10.68 14.60
N MET A 362 18.94 -9.65 13.79
CA MET A 362 18.25 -9.84 12.52
C MET A 362 19.24 -9.61 11.39
N LEU A 363 19.35 -10.60 10.49
CA LEU A 363 20.15 -10.54 9.27
C LEU A 363 19.26 -10.13 8.10
N PHE A 364 19.58 -9.03 7.46
CA PHE A 364 18.93 -8.50 6.27
C PHE A 364 19.75 -8.92 5.04
N ASP A 365 19.17 -9.74 4.18
CA ASP A 365 19.77 -10.21 2.93
C ASP A 365 19.23 -9.39 1.76
N TYR A 366 20.11 -8.66 1.07
CA TYR A 366 19.76 -7.82 -0.07
C TYR A 366 19.97 -8.49 -1.42
N GLU A 367 20.48 -9.72 -1.45
CA GLU A 367 20.66 -10.50 -2.69
C GLU A 367 19.35 -11.25 -3.03
N ASN A 368 18.65 -11.75 -2.01
CA ASN A 368 17.38 -12.45 -2.12
C ASN A 368 16.24 -11.58 -1.62
N ARG A 369 15.73 -10.71 -2.50
CA ARG A 369 14.64 -9.80 -2.17
C ARG A 369 13.28 -10.42 -2.47
N ASP A 370 12.29 -10.00 -1.70
CA ASP A 370 10.90 -10.34 -1.99
C ASP A 370 10.50 -9.87 -3.41
N PRO A 371 9.89 -10.74 -4.23
CA PRO A 371 9.55 -10.39 -5.61
C PRO A 371 8.37 -9.40 -5.72
N LEU A 372 7.54 -9.23 -4.68
CA LEU A 372 6.35 -8.37 -4.72
C LEU A 372 6.67 -6.93 -4.31
N ASP A 373 7.42 -6.73 -3.21
CA ASP A 373 7.69 -5.41 -2.65
C ASP A 373 9.17 -5.04 -2.61
N HIS A 374 10.06 -5.94 -3.04
CA HIS A 374 11.52 -5.76 -3.08
C HIS A 374 12.17 -5.49 -1.72
N GLN A 375 11.52 -5.87 -0.62
CA GLN A 375 12.12 -5.83 0.71
C GLN A 375 13.23 -6.89 0.85
N ALA A 376 14.14 -6.67 1.79
CA ALA A 376 15.19 -7.64 2.11
C ALA A 376 14.58 -8.91 2.70
N HIS A 377 15.17 -10.07 2.42
CA HIS A 377 14.85 -11.26 3.20
C HIS A 377 15.47 -11.13 4.59
N VAL A 378 14.67 -11.33 5.64
CA VAL A 378 15.11 -11.15 7.03
C VAL A 378 15.09 -12.48 7.77
N THR A 379 16.17 -12.76 8.51
CA THR A 379 16.30 -14.00 9.29
C THR A 379 16.83 -13.67 10.68
N GLU A 380 16.19 -14.23 11.72
CA GLU A 380 16.76 -14.21 13.08
C GLU A 380 18.00 -15.10 13.13
N VAL A 381 19.10 -14.57 13.65
CA VAL A 381 20.37 -15.28 13.74
C VAL A 381 20.87 -15.33 15.19
N ALA A 382 21.61 -16.40 15.52
CA ALA A 382 22.14 -16.59 16.86
C ALA A 382 23.22 -15.52 17.20
N ALA A 383 23.36 -15.21 18.48
CA ALA A 383 24.51 -14.44 18.94
C ALA A 383 25.80 -15.19 18.61
N ALA A 384 26.76 -14.57 17.92
CA ALA A 384 28.06 -15.18 17.61
C ALA A 384 28.80 -15.46 18.93
N SER A 385 29.07 -16.74 19.24
CA SER A 385 29.87 -17.12 20.39
C SER A 385 31.34 -17.28 19.96
N MET A 386 32.27 -16.80 20.78
CA MET A 386 33.72 -16.88 20.51
C MET A 386 34.31 -18.31 20.44
N THR A 387 33.48 -19.37 20.60
CA THR A 387 33.98 -20.72 20.85
C THR A 387 33.86 -21.70 19.69
N GLU A 388 33.38 -21.31 18.50
CA GLU A 388 33.36 -22.23 17.37
C GLU A 388 34.21 -21.72 16.21
N GLY A 389 35.49 -22.06 16.30
CA GLY A 389 36.38 -22.10 15.15
C GLY A 389 35.89 -23.14 14.14
N ALA A 390 35.73 -22.72 12.91
CA ALA A 390 35.62 -23.49 11.67
C ALA A 390 35.11 -24.93 11.80
N GLU A 391 33.81 -25.14 11.63
CA GLU A 391 33.19 -26.31 11.01
C GLU A 391 31.70 -26.37 11.41
N ASN A 392 30.87 -25.72 10.65
CA ASN A 392 29.51 -26.22 10.32
C ASN A 392 28.73 -25.17 9.50
N VAL A 393 29.01 -25.15 8.20
CA VAL A 393 28.06 -24.62 7.23
C VAL A 393 27.11 -25.77 6.88
N GLY A 394 25.90 -25.72 7.39
CA GLY A 394 24.92 -26.68 6.95
C GLY A 394 23.70 -26.80 7.85
N LYS A 395 22.59 -26.34 7.33
CA LYS A 395 21.21 -26.59 7.76
C LYS A 395 20.59 -25.56 8.69
N ALA A 396 20.26 -24.39 8.15
CA ALA A 396 19.07 -23.67 8.61
C ALA A 396 17.84 -24.45 8.08
N LYS A 397 17.00 -24.92 8.99
CA LYS A 397 15.71 -25.49 8.63
C LYS A 397 14.82 -24.34 8.18
N LEU A 398 14.39 -24.42 6.93
CA LEU A 398 13.22 -23.73 6.41
C LEU A 398 12.00 -24.16 7.26
N CYS A 399 11.37 -23.22 7.93
CA CYS A 399 9.98 -23.30 8.35
C CYS A 399 9.21 -22.19 7.66
#